data_210d5966ef73607821d1916341517837
#
_entry.id   210d5966ef73607821d1916341517837
#
_cell.length_a   1.000
_cell.length_b   1.000
_cell.length_c   1.000
_cell.angle_alpha   90.00
_cell.angle_beta   90.00
_cell.angle_gamma   90.00
#
_symmetry.space_group_name_H-M   'P 1'
#
loop_
_entity.id
_entity.type
_entity.pdbx_description
1 polymer ?
#
loop_
_entity_poly.entity_id
_entity_poly.type
_entity_poly.pdbx_seq_one_letter_code
_entity_poly.pdbx_strand_id
1 'polypeptide(L)'
;MVEPEHNPLEWSEQPSPGSSPPGYTTSPSVDAPVAQLPRAVFPPWSAWDVAAVLAFTVASIVLFTALALGAAHLLTGKRHVPLGDLASSPIVVIGSQVAAYPLVIAFMMFLVRNKSRLDFWRTIQWNWPKARAIVFLLAGVGFAFVVELASRYLPIPKSLPVDKFFTDRLGAYLMAIFGITLAPLLEELFFRGMLYPLVRRAAGVTAAVLVTATTFAFIHGGQLDYAWAPLVSIFVVGLVFTLVRERTGSVAASFLMHCGYNLALFGSLWVASDGFLHLEKAMN
;
A
#
# COMPACT_ATOMS: atom_id res chain seq x y z
N MET A 1 -70.24 48.77 3.80
CA MET A 1 -70.96 49.53 2.76
C MET A 1 -69.94 49.91 1.70
N VAL A 2 -70.31 49.55 0.43
CA VAL A 2 -69.59 49.80 -0.84
C VAL A 2 -68.48 48.81 -1.21
N GLU A 3 -68.87 47.80 -1.97
CA GLU A 3 -68.02 47.09 -2.92
C GLU A 3 -67.66 48.01 -4.09
N PRO A 4 -66.52 47.82 -4.70
CA PRO A 4 -66.31 48.20 -6.10
C PRO A 4 -66.15 46.99 -7.04
N GLU A 5 -66.89 47.11 -8.03
CA GLU A 5 -67.06 46.48 -9.35
C GLU A 5 -65.90 45.71 -9.93
N HIS A 6 -66.24 44.53 -10.44
CA HIS A 6 -65.48 43.77 -11.41
C HIS A 6 -65.45 44.43 -12.79
N ASN A 7 -64.29 44.56 -13.36
CA ASN A 7 -64.09 44.84 -14.77
C ASN A 7 -63.55 43.60 -15.47
N PRO A 8 -64.31 42.94 -16.35
CA PRO A 8 -63.79 41.80 -17.10
C PRO A 8 -63.06 42.29 -18.33
N LEU A 9 -61.74 42.14 -18.37
CA LEU A 9 -60.95 42.37 -19.57
C LEU A 9 -61.16 41.21 -20.56
N GLU A 10 -61.67 41.60 -21.69
CA GLU A 10 -61.91 40.81 -22.91
C GLU A 10 -60.65 40.04 -23.37
N TRP A 11 -60.84 38.75 -23.57
CA TRP A 11 -59.88 37.91 -24.31
C TRP A 11 -60.19 38.03 -25.77
N SER A 12 -59.47 38.84 -26.49
CA SER A 12 -59.51 38.88 -27.97
C SER A 12 -58.48 37.92 -28.55
N GLU A 13 -59.00 36.99 -29.31
CA GLU A 13 -58.47 36.39 -30.51
C GLU A 13 -57.14 35.57 -30.41
N GLN A 14 -57.27 34.27 -30.42
CA GLN A 14 -56.25 33.33 -30.83
C GLN A 14 -55.93 33.51 -32.35
N PRO A 15 -54.69 33.61 -32.74
CA PRO A 15 -54.34 33.57 -34.16
C PRO A 15 -54.47 32.17 -34.70
N SER A 16 -54.99 32.05 -35.90
CA SER A 16 -55.22 30.84 -36.67
C SER A 16 -53.94 30.01 -36.91
N PRO A 17 -53.99 28.68 -36.96
CA PRO A 17 -52.84 27.85 -37.27
C PRO A 17 -52.54 27.92 -38.78
N GLY A 18 -51.47 28.58 -39.13
CA GLY A 18 -51.03 28.54 -40.55
C GLY A 18 -50.20 29.65 -41.11
N SER A 19 -49.27 30.25 -40.36
CA SER A 19 -48.23 31.06 -40.99
C SER A 19 -46.94 31.04 -40.10
N SER A 20 -45.99 30.21 -40.49
CA SER A 20 -44.62 30.26 -39.94
C SER A 20 -43.93 31.50 -40.50
N PRO A 21 -43.29 32.35 -39.68
CA PRO A 21 -42.47 33.46 -40.18
C PRO A 21 -41.21 32.87 -40.90
N PRO A 22 -40.76 33.49 -42.00
CA PRO A 22 -39.57 33.05 -42.71
C PRO A 22 -38.34 33.48 -41.94
N GLY A 23 -37.47 32.52 -41.61
CA GLY A 23 -36.12 32.85 -41.17
C GLY A 23 -35.59 32.18 -39.89
N TYR A 24 -36.22 31.16 -39.33
CA TYR A 24 -35.56 30.35 -38.30
C TYR A 24 -34.84 29.17 -38.96
N THR A 25 -33.53 29.31 -39.15
CA THR A 25 -32.68 28.18 -39.40
C THR A 25 -32.79 27.24 -38.20
N THR A 26 -33.26 26.01 -38.45
CA THR A 26 -33.31 24.94 -37.45
C THR A 26 -31.92 24.83 -36.83
N SER A 27 -31.85 25.11 -35.52
CA SER A 27 -30.68 24.78 -34.74
C SER A 27 -30.39 23.31 -34.96
N PRO A 28 -29.11 22.89 -35.16
CA PRO A 28 -28.77 21.50 -35.31
C PRO A 28 -29.28 20.76 -34.09
N SER A 29 -30.00 19.67 -34.34
CA SER A 29 -30.55 18.78 -33.33
C SER A 29 -29.49 18.43 -32.27
N VAL A 30 -29.81 18.71 -31.00
CA VAL A 30 -28.97 18.44 -29.81
C VAL A 30 -28.82 16.91 -29.55
N ASP A 31 -29.29 16.09 -30.47
CA ASP A 31 -29.25 14.62 -30.39
C ASP A 31 -28.05 13.98 -31.10
N ALA A 32 -26.95 14.71 -31.25
CA ALA A 32 -25.68 14.04 -31.55
C ALA A 32 -25.32 13.17 -30.34
N PRO A 33 -25.18 11.83 -30.48
CA PRO A 33 -24.81 10.98 -29.35
C PRO A 33 -23.49 11.51 -28.82
N VAL A 34 -23.51 12.00 -27.55
CA VAL A 34 -22.28 12.35 -26.83
C VAL A 34 -21.44 11.09 -26.85
N ALA A 35 -20.38 11.09 -27.65
CA ALA A 35 -19.45 9.99 -27.72
C ALA A 35 -19.00 9.71 -26.28
N GLN A 36 -19.51 8.62 -25.70
CA GLN A 36 -19.11 8.20 -24.36
C GLN A 36 -17.63 7.88 -24.45
N LEU A 37 -16.81 8.78 -23.93
CA LEU A 37 -15.38 8.52 -23.78
C LEU A 37 -15.23 7.16 -23.10
N PRO A 38 -14.42 6.24 -23.65
CA PRO A 38 -14.23 4.92 -23.05
C PRO A 38 -13.90 5.10 -21.56
N ARG A 39 -14.67 4.46 -20.68
CA ARG A 39 -14.37 4.48 -19.25
C ARG A 39 -12.93 4.00 -19.09
N ALA A 40 -12.08 4.85 -18.52
CA ALA A 40 -10.68 4.51 -18.27
C ALA A 40 -10.64 3.17 -17.51
N VAL A 41 -9.96 2.19 -18.11
CA VAL A 41 -9.84 0.85 -17.53
C VAL A 41 -9.00 0.94 -16.26
N PHE A 42 -9.56 0.58 -15.12
CA PHE A 42 -8.84 0.56 -13.85
C PHE A 42 -8.41 -0.87 -13.49
N PRO A 43 -7.16 -1.07 -13.05
CA PRO A 43 -6.03 -0.13 -12.99
C PRO A 43 -5.47 0.19 -14.39
N PRO A 44 -4.86 1.38 -14.61
CA PRO A 44 -4.31 1.77 -15.90
C PRO A 44 -3.00 1.04 -16.27
N TRP A 45 -2.36 0.40 -15.29
CA TRP A 45 -1.11 -0.35 -15.49
C TRP A 45 -1.34 -1.82 -15.84
N SER A 46 -0.32 -2.43 -16.40
CA SER A 46 -0.26 -3.82 -16.82
C SER A 46 0.56 -4.68 -15.86
N ALA A 47 0.59 -6.00 -16.09
CA ALA A 47 1.46 -6.92 -15.36
C ALA A 47 2.95 -6.60 -15.55
N TRP A 48 3.34 -6.12 -16.73
CA TRP A 48 4.71 -5.70 -17.01
C TRP A 48 5.13 -4.50 -16.18
N ASP A 49 4.21 -3.58 -15.87
CA ASP A 49 4.49 -2.44 -15.00
C ASP A 49 4.74 -2.88 -13.56
N VAL A 50 3.94 -3.82 -13.06
CA VAL A 50 4.13 -4.40 -11.73
C VAL A 50 5.46 -5.16 -11.66
N ALA A 51 5.78 -5.95 -12.69
CA ALA A 51 7.05 -6.65 -12.80
C ALA A 51 8.24 -5.66 -12.87
N ALA A 52 8.09 -4.55 -13.62
CA ALA A 52 9.11 -3.50 -13.70
C ALA A 52 9.36 -2.83 -12.35
N VAL A 53 8.29 -2.53 -11.57
CA VAL A 53 8.45 -2.00 -10.20
C VAL A 53 9.18 -2.99 -9.31
N LEU A 54 8.84 -4.28 -9.35
CA LEU A 54 9.52 -5.31 -8.58
C LEU A 54 11.01 -5.41 -8.95
N ALA A 55 11.31 -5.49 -10.25
CA ALA A 55 12.68 -5.55 -10.75
C ALA A 55 13.49 -4.30 -10.37
N PHE A 56 12.88 -3.11 -10.51
CA PHE A 56 13.50 -1.85 -10.12
C PHE A 56 13.74 -1.77 -8.61
N THR A 57 12.82 -2.30 -7.78
CA THR A 57 12.99 -2.39 -6.32
C THR A 57 14.21 -3.24 -5.97
N VAL A 58 14.30 -4.45 -6.53
CA VAL A 58 15.44 -5.35 -6.30
C VAL A 58 16.74 -4.71 -6.77
N ALA A 59 16.76 -4.16 -7.98
CA ALA A 59 17.95 -3.51 -8.54
C ALA A 59 18.40 -2.31 -7.68
N SER A 60 17.47 -1.49 -7.20
CA SER A 60 17.77 -0.35 -6.33
C SER A 60 18.36 -0.79 -4.99
N ILE A 61 17.76 -1.80 -4.35
CA ILE A 61 18.28 -2.33 -3.08
C ILE A 61 19.69 -2.91 -3.29
N VAL A 62 19.91 -3.69 -4.34
CA VAL A 62 21.24 -4.25 -4.66
C VAL A 62 22.26 -3.14 -4.92
N LEU A 63 21.90 -2.10 -5.68
CA LEU A 63 22.76 -0.96 -5.95
C LEU A 63 23.16 -0.23 -4.67
N PHE A 64 22.17 0.14 -3.83
CA PHE A 64 22.47 0.87 -2.59
C PHE A 64 23.21 0.00 -1.57
N THR A 65 22.98 -1.30 -1.54
CA THR A 65 23.75 -2.24 -0.72
C THR A 65 25.21 -2.28 -1.21
N ALA A 66 25.46 -2.38 -2.51
CA ALA A 66 26.80 -2.35 -3.07
C ALA A 66 27.52 -1.02 -2.78
N LEU A 67 26.83 0.11 -2.91
CA LEU A 67 27.36 1.43 -2.57
C LEU A 67 27.69 1.55 -1.07
N ALA A 68 26.80 1.06 -0.19
CA ALA A 68 27.02 1.06 1.25
C ALA A 68 28.22 0.18 1.66
N LEU A 69 28.37 -0.99 1.05
CA LEU A 69 29.51 -1.89 1.26
C LEU A 69 30.80 -1.26 0.75
N GLY A 70 30.79 -0.64 -0.43
CA GLY A 70 31.93 0.09 -0.98
C GLY A 70 32.37 1.23 -0.07
N ALA A 71 31.43 2.04 0.41
CA ALA A 71 31.68 3.13 1.34
C ALA A 71 32.24 2.61 2.68
N ALA A 72 31.65 1.57 3.25
CA ALA A 72 32.13 0.95 4.48
C ALA A 72 33.58 0.41 4.32
N HIS A 73 33.88 -0.23 3.21
CA HIS A 73 35.22 -0.75 2.90
C HIS A 73 36.24 0.40 2.80
N LEU A 74 35.90 1.50 2.13
CA LEU A 74 36.80 2.67 2.00
C LEU A 74 37.00 3.39 3.33
N LEU A 75 35.95 3.53 4.16
CA LEU A 75 36.00 4.26 5.42
C LEU A 75 36.71 3.48 6.54
N THR A 76 36.58 2.16 6.57
CA THR A 76 37.15 1.30 7.60
C THR A 76 38.65 1.01 7.36
N GLY A 77 39.16 1.32 6.17
CA GLY A 77 40.56 1.09 5.78
C GLY A 77 40.95 -0.39 5.84
N LYS A 78 42.18 -0.69 6.27
CA LYS A 78 42.72 -2.06 6.31
C LYS A 78 42.16 -2.98 7.40
N ARG A 79 41.05 -2.62 8.06
CA ARG A 79 40.36 -3.52 8.99
C ARG A 79 39.67 -4.59 8.16
N HIS A 80 40.13 -5.83 8.26
CA HIS A 80 39.55 -7.01 7.58
C HIS A 80 38.24 -7.41 8.25
N VAL A 81 37.20 -6.61 8.05
CA VAL A 81 35.81 -7.07 8.36
C VAL A 81 35.35 -7.84 7.13
N PRO A 82 34.95 -9.12 7.29
CA PRO A 82 34.43 -9.91 6.17
C PRO A 82 33.24 -9.20 5.51
N LEU A 83 33.20 -9.14 4.18
CA LEU A 83 32.12 -8.51 3.44
C LEU A 83 30.76 -9.10 3.78
N GLY A 84 30.69 -10.39 4.12
CA GLY A 84 29.46 -11.06 4.56
C GLY A 84 28.90 -10.50 5.86
N ASP A 85 29.76 -10.16 6.82
CA ASP A 85 29.33 -9.58 8.11
C ASP A 85 28.84 -8.14 7.92
N LEU A 86 29.51 -7.37 7.05
CA LEU A 86 29.05 -6.03 6.67
C LEU A 86 27.71 -6.07 5.94
N ALA A 87 27.55 -7.03 5.00
CA ALA A 87 26.33 -7.16 4.22
C ALA A 87 25.11 -7.58 5.07
N SER A 88 25.34 -8.26 6.19
CA SER A 88 24.28 -8.65 7.14
C SER A 88 24.08 -7.63 8.26
N SER A 89 24.90 -6.57 8.31
CA SER A 89 24.76 -5.51 9.31
C SER A 89 23.42 -4.77 9.18
N PRO A 90 22.66 -4.56 10.29
CA PRO A 90 21.41 -3.80 10.27
C PRO A 90 21.53 -2.43 9.61
N ILE A 91 22.63 -1.71 9.84
CA ILE A 91 22.89 -0.38 9.28
C ILE A 91 22.98 -0.45 7.75
N VAL A 92 23.69 -1.44 7.19
CA VAL A 92 23.83 -1.60 5.74
C VAL A 92 22.51 -2.03 5.12
N VAL A 93 21.84 -3.03 5.69
CA VAL A 93 20.59 -3.57 5.14
C VAL A 93 19.46 -2.53 5.20
N ILE A 94 19.23 -1.92 6.35
CA ILE A 94 18.16 -0.93 6.52
C ILE A 94 18.53 0.37 5.82
N GLY A 95 19.78 0.83 5.92
CA GLY A 95 20.22 2.05 5.26
C GLY A 95 20.11 1.98 3.74
N SER A 96 20.41 0.83 3.12
CA SER A 96 20.25 0.63 1.68
C SER A 96 18.77 0.66 1.26
N GLN A 97 17.87 0.09 2.06
CA GLN A 97 16.42 0.13 1.81
C GLN A 97 15.86 1.54 1.99
N VAL A 98 16.25 2.25 3.06
CA VAL A 98 15.85 3.65 3.29
C VAL A 98 16.29 4.55 2.13
N ALA A 99 17.46 4.30 1.53
CA ALA A 99 17.93 5.04 0.35
C ALA A 99 17.20 4.63 -0.94
N ALA A 100 16.87 3.34 -1.10
CA ALA A 100 16.21 2.81 -2.29
C ALA A 100 14.72 3.19 -2.35
N TYR A 101 14.00 3.19 -1.23
CA TYR A 101 12.54 3.32 -1.20
C TYR A 101 12.00 4.62 -1.79
N PRO A 102 12.56 5.81 -1.52
CA PRO A 102 12.14 7.04 -2.21
C PRO A 102 12.25 6.96 -3.73
N LEU A 103 13.33 6.32 -4.22
CA LEU A 103 13.54 6.14 -5.66
C LEU A 103 12.50 5.17 -6.26
N VAL A 104 12.18 4.10 -5.56
CA VAL A 104 11.13 3.14 -5.96
C VAL A 104 9.76 3.81 -5.98
N ILE A 105 9.42 4.59 -4.95
CA ILE A 105 8.15 5.34 -4.90
C ILE A 105 8.09 6.35 -6.05
N ALA A 106 9.18 7.07 -6.32
CA ALA A 106 9.26 8.01 -7.44
C ALA A 106 9.05 7.29 -8.80
N PHE A 107 9.62 6.10 -8.97
CA PHE A 107 9.41 5.27 -10.15
C PHE A 107 7.95 4.79 -10.29
N MET A 108 7.34 4.34 -9.19
CA MET A 108 5.91 4.00 -9.17
C MET A 108 5.04 5.20 -9.55
N MET A 109 5.33 6.38 -8.99
CA MET A 109 4.63 7.62 -9.31
C MET A 109 4.77 7.99 -10.80
N PHE A 110 5.99 7.92 -11.35
CA PHE A 110 6.26 8.15 -12.76
C PHE A 110 5.45 7.21 -13.65
N LEU A 111 5.49 5.90 -13.37
CA LEU A 111 4.80 4.86 -14.13
C LEU A 111 3.28 5.06 -14.15
N VAL A 112 2.70 5.30 -12.97
CA VAL A 112 1.25 5.51 -12.83
C VAL A 112 0.81 6.81 -13.49
N ARG A 113 1.55 7.93 -13.30
CA ARG A 113 1.21 9.24 -13.91
C ARG A 113 1.26 9.21 -15.43
N ASN A 114 2.19 8.47 -16.04
CA ASN A 114 2.27 8.34 -17.47
C ASN A 114 1.07 7.60 -18.09
N LYS A 115 0.34 6.82 -17.30
CA LYS A 115 -0.79 5.99 -17.76
C LYS A 115 -2.15 6.46 -17.26
N SER A 116 -2.16 7.33 -16.24
CA SER A 116 -3.38 7.87 -15.65
C SER A 116 -3.43 9.39 -15.81
N ARG A 117 -4.64 9.93 -16.04
CA ARG A 117 -4.88 11.38 -16.00
C ARG A 117 -5.06 11.90 -14.57
N LEU A 118 -5.23 10.99 -13.60
CA LEU A 118 -5.36 11.30 -12.18
C LEU A 118 -3.98 11.33 -11.52
N ASP A 119 -3.90 12.00 -10.38
CA ASP A 119 -2.69 11.92 -9.56
C ASP A 119 -2.45 10.51 -9.01
N PHE A 120 -1.20 10.23 -8.61
CA PHE A 120 -0.77 8.93 -8.13
C PHE A 120 -1.63 8.41 -6.97
N TRP A 121 -1.81 9.23 -5.92
CA TRP A 121 -2.49 8.84 -4.69
C TRP A 121 -3.95 8.48 -4.92
N ARG A 122 -4.63 9.23 -5.79
CA ARG A 122 -6.00 8.92 -6.22
C ARG A 122 -6.06 7.65 -7.04
N THR A 123 -5.10 7.45 -7.95
CA THR A 123 -5.08 6.30 -8.85
C THR A 123 -4.83 4.99 -8.11
N ILE A 124 -3.96 4.96 -7.09
CA ILE A 124 -3.75 3.79 -6.25
C ILE A 124 -4.82 3.64 -5.15
N GLN A 125 -5.76 4.60 -5.05
CA GLN A 125 -6.80 4.67 -4.02
C GLN A 125 -6.23 4.80 -2.59
N TRP A 126 -5.30 5.75 -2.40
CA TRP A 126 -4.83 6.16 -1.08
C TRP A 126 -5.87 7.04 -0.40
N ASN A 127 -6.99 6.43 0.00
CA ASN A 127 -8.11 7.14 0.62
C ASN A 127 -7.91 7.16 2.13
N TRP A 128 -7.50 8.33 2.67
CA TRP A 128 -7.26 8.44 4.12
C TRP A 128 -8.57 8.28 4.91
N PRO A 129 -8.62 7.37 5.91
CA PRO A 129 -9.88 7.02 6.60
C PRO A 129 -10.33 8.04 7.65
N LYS A 130 -9.76 9.27 7.66
CA LYS A 130 -10.12 10.41 8.53
C LYS A 130 -10.33 9.98 9.99
N ALA A 131 -11.55 10.18 10.54
CA ALA A 131 -11.88 9.86 11.93
C ALA A 131 -11.72 8.37 12.31
N ARG A 132 -11.62 7.47 11.34
CA ARG A 132 -11.41 6.02 11.57
C ARG A 132 -9.95 5.60 11.53
N ALA A 133 -9.00 6.52 11.36
CA ALA A 133 -7.57 6.18 11.28
C ALA A 133 -7.09 5.42 12.51
N ILE A 134 -7.44 5.89 13.71
CA ILE A 134 -7.10 5.22 14.97
C ILE A 134 -7.73 3.82 15.09
N VAL A 135 -8.94 3.62 14.53
CA VAL A 135 -9.60 2.31 14.56
C VAL A 135 -8.80 1.28 13.78
N PHE A 136 -8.27 1.63 12.59
CA PHE A 136 -7.45 0.71 11.81
C PHE A 136 -6.11 0.42 12.49
N LEU A 137 -5.47 1.44 13.10
CA LEU A 137 -4.25 1.24 13.87
C LEU A 137 -4.49 0.26 15.04
N LEU A 138 -5.52 0.51 15.86
CA LEU A 138 -5.85 -0.34 17.00
C LEU A 138 -6.32 -1.74 16.58
N ALA A 139 -7.03 -1.85 15.46
CA ALA A 139 -7.39 -3.15 14.86
C ALA A 139 -6.13 -3.95 14.47
N GLY A 140 -5.09 -3.28 13.95
CA GLY A 140 -3.79 -3.88 13.68
C GLY A 140 -3.12 -4.40 14.95
N VAL A 141 -3.10 -3.59 16.01
CA VAL A 141 -2.58 -3.99 17.32
C VAL A 141 -3.33 -5.23 17.85
N GLY A 142 -4.67 -5.19 17.87
CA GLY A 142 -5.48 -6.33 18.34
C GLY A 142 -5.28 -7.58 17.48
N PHE A 143 -5.13 -7.42 16.17
CA PHE A 143 -4.88 -8.52 15.26
C PHE A 143 -3.50 -9.17 15.49
N ALA A 144 -2.47 -8.38 15.82
CA ALA A 144 -1.16 -8.90 16.18
C ALA A 144 -1.24 -9.86 17.40
N PHE A 145 -1.98 -9.48 18.44
CA PHE A 145 -2.19 -10.37 19.58
C PHE A 145 -2.93 -11.66 19.22
N VAL A 146 -3.89 -11.60 18.29
CA VAL A 146 -4.58 -12.82 17.80
C VAL A 146 -3.60 -13.73 17.07
N VAL A 147 -2.77 -13.18 16.18
CA VAL A 147 -1.76 -13.95 15.45
C VAL A 147 -0.71 -14.51 16.40
N GLU A 148 -0.24 -13.72 17.36
CA GLU A 148 0.71 -14.17 18.39
C GLU A 148 0.15 -15.33 19.21
N LEU A 149 -1.11 -15.24 19.64
CA LEU A 149 -1.76 -16.32 20.38
C LEU A 149 -1.89 -17.59 19.51
N ALA A 150 -2.25 -17.45 18.25
CA ALA A 150 -2.35 -18.57 17.31
C ALA A 150 -0.99 -19.20 17.01
N SER A 151 0.07 -18.38 16.95
CA SER A 151 1.43 -18.84 16.64
C SER A 151 2.00 -19.79 17.72
N ARG A 152 1.49 -19.72 18.96
CA ARG A 152 1.89 -20.61 20.05
C ARG A 152 1.54 -22.10 19.79
N TYR A 153 0.61 -22.35 18.89
CA TYR A 153 0.23 -23.70 18.46
C TYR A 153 0.94 -24.15 17.21
N LEU A 154 1.83 -23.31 16.64
CA LEU A 154 2.58 -23.60 15.44
C LEU A 154 4.05 -23.94 15.78
N PRO A 155 4.71 -24.82 15.04
CA PRO A 155 6.12 -25.15 15.23
C PRO A 155 7.00 -24.02 14.66
N ILE A 156 7.10 -22.92 15.40
CA ILE A 156 7.99 -21.81 15.01
C ILE A 156 9.44 -22.19 15.37
N PRO A 157 10.40 -22.06 14.44
CA PRO A 157 11.81 -22.29 14.72
C PRO A 157 12.31 -21.35 15.84
N LYS A 158 13.23 -21.85 16.68
CA LYS A 158 13.82 -21.08 17.78
C LYS A 158 14.69 -19.91 17.33
N SER A 159 15.24 -19.99 16.12
CA SER A 159 16.03 -18.91 15.53
C SER A 159 15.69 -18.78 14.05
N LEU A 160 15.61 -17.54 13.60
CA LEU A 160 15.30 -17.16 12.21
C LEU A 160 16.36 -16.18 11.70
N PRO A 161 16.61 -16.10 10.38
CA PRO A 161 17.56 -15.14 9.83
C PRO A 161 17.27 -13.68 10.21
N VAL A 162 16.01 -13.32 10.42
CA VAL A 162 15.58 -11.98 10.85
C VAL A 162 16.12 -11.63 12.25
N ASP A 163 16.43 -12.59 13.10
CA ASP A 163 16.93 -12.38 14.47
C ASP A 163 18.29 -11.67 14.48
N LYS A 164 19.06 -11.76 13.38
CA LYS A 164 20.32 -11.03 13.21
C LYS A 164 20.18 -9.52 13.33
N PHE A 165 18.99 -8.97 13.03
CA PHE A 165 18.74 -7.53 13.20
C PHE A 165 18.55 -7.11 14.65
N PHE A 166 18.42 -8.06 15.57
CA PHE A 166 18.22 -7.84 17.00
C PHE A 166 19.43 -8.28 17.85
N THR A 167 20.63 -8.33 17.25
CA THR A 167 21.87 -8.66 17.96
C THR A 167 22.44 -7.50 18.75
N ASP A 168 22.08 -6.28 18.40
CA ASP A 168 22.48 -5.05 19.09
C ASP A 168 21.30 -4.06 19.17
N ARG A 169 21.42 -3.15 20.13
CA ARG A 169 20.35 -2.18 20.45
C ARG A 169 20.06 -1.22 19.29
N LEU A 170 21.11 -0.74 18.60
CA LEU A 170 20.93 0.19 17.47
C LEU A 170 20.21 -0.50 16.32
N GLY A 171 20.63 -1.72 15.97
CA GLY A 171 19.98 -2.54 14.95
C GLY A 171 18.50 -2.77 15.25
N ALA A 172 18.18 -3.10 16.51
CA ALA A 172 16.81 -3.31 16.94
C ALA A 172 15.94 -2.05 16.82
N TYR A 173 16.44 -0.86 17.22
CA TYR A 173 15.71 0.40 17.03
C TYR A 173 15.53 0.75 15.55
N LEU A 174 16.59 0.60 14.73
CA LEU A 174 16.50 0.85 13.30
C LEU A 174 15.47 -0.07 12.64
N MET A 175 15.50 -1.36 12.99
CA MET A 175 14.54 -2.35 12.47
C MET A 175 13.11 -2.05 12.91
N ALA A 176 12.91 -1.66 14.19
CA ALA A 176 11.59 -1.32 14.69
C ALA A 176 11.01 -0.08 13.98
N ILE A 177 11.79 1.01 13.88
CA ILE A 177 11.32 2.23 13.22
C ILE A 177 11.02 1.96 11.73
N PHE A 178 11.94 1.30 11.04
CA PHE A 178 11.79 0.95 9.64
C PHE A 178 10.59 0.01 9.42
N GLY A 179 10.48 -1.05 10.22
CA GLY A 179 9.44 -2.06 10.11
C GLY A 179 8.04 -1.55 10.50
N ILE A 180 7.93 -0.52 11.36
CA ILE A 180 6.64 0.09 11.71
C ILE A 180 6.20 1.10 10.64
N THR A 181 7.11 1.72 9.89
CA THR A 181 6.80 2.88 9.05
C THR A 181 7.06 2.67 7.56
N LEU A 182 8.34 2.68 7.16
CA LEU A 182 8.73 2.70 5.74
C LEU A 182 8.50 1.38 5.03
N ALA A 183 8.76 0.24 5.68
CA ALA A 183 8.52 -1.05 5.09
C ALA A 183 7.02 -1.25 4.79
N PRO A 184 6.09 -1.07 5.76
CA PRO A 184 4.67 -1.10 5.48
C PRO A 184 4.21 -0.15 4.38
N LEU A 185 4.78 1.07 4.31
CA LEU A 185 4.43 2.02 3.28
C LEU A 185 4.70 1.46 1.87
N LEU A 186 5.92 1.02 1.60
CA LEU A 186 6.27 0.49 0.29
C LEU A 186 5.50 -0.79 -0.04
N GLU A 187 5.36 -1.67 0.94
CA GLU A 187 4.63 -2.93 0.80
C GLU A 187 3.15 -2.70 0.46
N GLU A 188 2.47 -1.79 1.16
CA GLU A 188 1.07 -1.50 0.88
C GLU A 188 0.89 -0.80 -0.48
N LEU A 189 1.80 0.11 -0.85
CA LEU A 189 1.79 0.73 -2.17
C LEU A 189 1.94 -0.31 -3.29
N PHE A 190 2.84 -1.27 -3.13
CA PHE A 190 3.07 -2.32 -4.11
C PHE A 190 1.95 -3.36 -4.12
N PHE A 191 1.69 -4.00 -2.97
CA PHE A 191 0.76 -5.13 -2.89
C PHE A 191 -0.69 -4.69 -3.04
N ARG A 192 -1.15 -3.70 -2.25
CA ARG A 192 -2.56 -3.28 -2.21
C ARG A 192 -2.84 -2.14 -3.17
N GLY A 193 -1.82 -1.33 -3.50
CA GLY A 193 -1.91 -0.25 -4.47
C GLY A 193 -1.81 -0.72 -5.91
N MET A 194 -0.88 -1.64 -6.25
CA MET A 194 -0.62 -2.03 -7.63
C MET A 194 -0.98 -3.48 -7.96
N LEU A 195 -0.49 -4.46 -7.21
CA LEU A 195 -0.69 -5.88 -7.54
C LEU A 195 -2.15 -6.30 -7.38
N TYR A 196 -2.76 -6.01 -6.22
CA TYR A 196 -4.13 -6.40 -5.93
C TYR A 196 -5.14 -5.93 -7.00
N PRO A 197 -5.22 -4.64 -7.38
CA PRO A 197 -6.18 -4.21 -8.39
C PRO A 197 -5.90 -4.79 -9.79
N LEU A 198 -4.65 -5.08 -10.12
CA LEU A 198 -4.29 -5.77 -11.36
C LEU A 198 -4.88 -7.17 -11.43
N VAL A 199 -4.64 -7.99 -10.39
CA VAL A 199 -5.15 -9.37 -10.33
C VAL A 199 -6.67 -9.38 -10.20
N ARG A 200 -7.25 -8.44 -9.43
CA ARG A 200 -8.71 -8.28 -9.30
C ARG A 200 -9.40 -8.03 -10.64
N ARG A 201 -8.80 -7.21 -11.49
CA ARG A 201 -9.31 -6.97 -12.86
C ARG A 201 -9.23 -8.23 -13.72
N ALA A 202 -8.16 -9.00 -13.59
CA ALA A 202 -7.91 -10.17 -14.44
C ALA A 202 -8.68 -11.42 -14.01
N ALA A 203 -8.81 -11.66 -12.69
CA ALA A 203 -9.25 -12.94 -12.14
C ALA A 203 -10.27 -12.82 -10.98
N GLY A 204 -10.76 -11.61 -10.70
CA GLY A 204 -11.75 -11.36 -9.65
C GLY A 204 -11.17 -11.26 -8.23
N VAL A 205 -12.06 -11.01 -7.26
CA VAL A 205 -11.67 -10.67 -5.88
C VAL A 205 -10.95 -11.82 -5.18
N THR A 206 -11.50 -13.03 -5.24
CA THR A 206 -10.95 -14.18 -4.52
C THR A 206 -9.52 -14.49 -4.97
N ALA A 207 -9.29 -14.56 -6.28
CA ALA A 207 -7.95 -14.78 -6.83
C ALA A 207 -7.00 -13.65 -6.43
N ALA A 208 -7.45 -12.39 -6.48
CA ALA A 208 -6.64 -11.25 -6.11
C ALA A 208 -6.21 -11.28 -4.63
N VAL A 209 -7.13 -11.61 -3.72
CA VAL A 209 -6.84 -11.74 -2.29
C VAL A 209 -5.80 -12.85 -2.07
N LEU A 210 -6.02 -14.03 -2.64
CA LEU A 210 -5.12 -15.18 -2.47
C LEU A 210 -3.75 -14.92 -3.08
N VAL A 211 -3.67 -14.44 -4.32
CA VAL A 211 -2.40 -14.16 -5.00
C VAL A 211 -1.61 -13.08 -4.27
N THR A 212 -2.27 -11.99 -3.85
CA THR A 212 -1.60 -10.90 -3.11
C THR A 212 -1.06 -11.39 -1.78
N ALA A 213 -1.85 -12.16 -1.01
CA ALA A 213 -1.42 -12.69 0.28
C ALA A 213 -0.29 -13.73 0.15
N THR A 214 -0.36 -14.60 -0.86
CA THR A 214 0.70 -15.61 -1.12
C THR A 214 2.02 -14.93 -1.52
N THR A 215 1.96 -13.96 -2.44
CA THR A 215 3.15 -13.22 -2.87
C THR A 215 3.74 -12.40 -1.72
N PHE A 216 2.88 -11.80 -0.89
CA PHE A 216 3.28 -11.09 0.31
C PHE A 216 4.02 -12.00 1.31
N ALA A 217 3.50 -13.19 1.58
CA ALA A 217 4.20 -14.16 2.44
C ALA A 217 5.51 -14.63 1.81
N PHE A 218 5.53 -14.90 0.51
CA PHE A 218 6.68 -15.46 -0.17
C PHE A 218 7.90 -14.52 -0.15
N ILE A 219 7.71 -13.20 -0.28
CA ILE A 219 8.85 -12.26 -0.21
C ILE A 219 9.53 -12.22 1.17
N HIS A 220 8.84 -12.66 2.23
CA HIS A 220 9.39 -12.80 3.57
C HIS A 220 10.13 -14.13 3.78
N GLY A 221 10.09 -15.02 2.79
CA GLY A 221 10.65 -16.36 2.90
C GLY A 221 12.12 -16.38 3.32
N GLY A 222 12.95 -15.54 2.71
CA GLY A 222 14.38 -15.45 3.06
C GLY A 222 14.66 -14.98 4.49
N GLN A 223 13.79 -14.15 5.07
CA GLN A 223 13.88 -13.68 6.46
C GLN A 223 13.49 -14.76 7.47
N LEU A 224 12.73 -15.77 7.02
CA LEU A 224 12.12 -16.81 7.83
C LEU A 224 12.69 -18.21 7.51
N ASP A 225 13.80 -18.27 6.77
CA ASP A 225 14.39 -19.52 6.29
C ASP A 225 13.39 -20.47 5.59
N TYR A 226 12.39 -19.88 4.92
CA TYR A 226 11.26 -20.57 4.29
C TYR A 226 10.51 -21.52 5.23
N ALA A 227 10.60 -21.33 6.54
CA ALA A 227 9.86 -22.11 7.51
C ALA A 227 8.34 -21.93 7.30
N TRP A 228 7.61 -23.02 7.12
CA TRP A 228 6.21 -22.99 6.73
C TRP A 228 5.30 -22.33 7.77
N ALA A 229 5.57 -22.55 9.06
CA ALA A 229 4.71 -22.07 10.13
C ALA A 229 4.68 -20.54 10.22
N PRO A 230 5.80 -19.79 10.30
CA PRO A 230 5.77 -18.35 10.24
C PRO A 230 5.31 -17.81 8.88
N LEU A 231 5.57 -18.52 7.76
CA LEU A 231 5.05 -18.12 6.44
C LEU A 231 3.52 -18.19 6.38
N VAL A 232 2.90 -19.21 6.98
CA VAL A 232 1.43 -19.28 7.10
C VAL A 232 0.90 -18.12 7.92
N SER A 233 1.56 -17.73 9.01
CA SER A 233 1.17 -16.56 9.80
C SER A 233 1.21 -15.28 8.96
N ILE A 234 2.29 -15.05 8.20
CA ILE A 234 2.38 -13.88 7.28
C ILE A 234 1.36 -13.95 6.15
N PHE A 235 1.05 -15.15 5.65
CA PHE A 235 -0.02 -15.31 4.67
C PHE A 235 -1.38 -14.88 5.24
N VAL A 236 -1.72 -15.29 6.44
CA VAL A 236 -2.96 -14.86 7.13
C VAL A 236 -2.97 -13.33 7.33
N VAL A 237 -1.85 -12.73 7.73
CA VAL A 237 -1.69 -11.27 7.81
C VAL A 237 -1.93 -10.62 6.44
N GLY A 238 -1.33 -11.18 5.40
CA GLY A 238 -1.52 -10.75 4.01
C GLY A 238 -2.98 -10.80 3.55
N LEU A 239 -3.71 -11.88 3.92
CA LEU A 239 -5.15 -12.03 3.65
C LEU A 239 -5.95 -10.90 4.31
N VAL A 240 -5.76 -10.70 5.61
CA VAL A 240 -6.52 -9.71 6.38
C VAL A 240 -6.29 -8.30 5.85
N PHE A 241 -5.04 -7.90 5.61
CA PHE A 241 -4.75 -6.57 5.05
C PHE A 241 -5.36 -6.39 3.66
N THR A 242 -5.31 -7.42 2.82
CA THR A 242 -5.93 -7.36 1.49
C THR A 242 -7.45 -7.29 1.55
N LEU A 243 -8.09 -7.99 2.50
CA LEU A 243 -9.53 -7.89 2.74
C LEU A 243 -9.93 -6.51 3.29
N VAL A 244 -9.12 -5.90 4.15
CA VAL A 244 -9.33 -4.50 4.59
C VAL A 244 -9.27 -3.57 3.39
N ARG A 245 -8.27 -3.73 2.52
CA ARG A 245 -8.15 -2.97 1.27
C ARG A 245 -9.38 -3.12 0.37
N GLU A 246 -9.89 -4.35 0.19
CA GLU A 246 -11.09 -4.59 -0.62
C GLU A 246 -12.33 -3.94 -0.03
N ARG A 247 -12.58 -4.14 1.27
CA ARG A 247 -13.80 -3.65 1.93
C ARG A 247 -13.86 -2.14 2.10
N THR A 248 -12.70 -1.49 2.25
CA THR A 248 -12.62 -0.04 2.49
C THR A 248 -12.38 0.76 1.21
N GLY A 249 -11.91 0.13 0.14
CA GLY A 249 -11.43 0.82 -1.04
C GLY A 249 -10.22 1.72 -0.74
N SER A 250 -9.44 1.43 0.31
CA SER A 250 -8.37 2.31 0.79
C SER A 250 -7.07 1.57 1.09
N VAL A 251 -5.99 1.94 0.39
CA VAL A 251 -4.63 1.50 0.71
C VAL A 251 -4.18 2.10 2.05
N ALA A 252 -4.58 3.34 2.36
CA ALA A 252 -4.22 3.98 3.63
C ALA A 252 -4.83 3.27 4.85
N ALA A 253 -6.03 2.69 4.73
CA ALA A 253 -6.63 1.90 5.81
C ALA A 253 -5.85 0.61 6.09
N SER A 254 -5.45 -0.11 5.05
CA SER A 254 -4.58 -1.28 5.13
C SER A 254 -3.20 -0.92 5.70
N PHE A 255 -2.59 0.18 5.25
CA PHE A 255 -1.33 0.70 5.77
C PHE A 255 -1.38 0.99 7.27
N LEU A 256 -2.42 1.68 7.75
CA LEU A 256 -2.58 1.97 9.18
C LEU A 256 -2.72 0.69 10.01
N MET A 257 -3.48 -0.28 9.51
CA MET A 257 -3.61 -1.58 10.17
C MET A 257 -2.27 -2.33 10.20
N HIS A 258 -1.49 -2.26 9.13
CA HIS A 258 -0.16 -2.85 9.06
C HIS A 258 0.81 -2.19 10.04
N CYS A 259 0.83 -0.84 10.08
CA CYS A 259 1.62 -0.11 11.09
C CYS A 259 1.24 -0.51 12.52
N GLY A 260 -0.06 -0.65 12.81
CA GLY A 260 -0.54 -1.08 14.12
C GLY A 260 -0.12 -2.51 14.47
N TYR A 261 -0.17 -3.42 13.52
CA TYR A 261 0.30 -4.79 13.66
C TYR A 261 1.79 -4.84 14.00
N ASN A 262 2.62 -4.16 13.21
CA ASN A 262 4.06 -4.14 13.44
C ASN A 262 4.44 -3.37 14.72
N LEU A 263 3.70 -2.30 15.06
CA LEU A 263 3.86 -1.60 16.33
C LEU A 263 3.66 -2.53 17.52
N ALA A 264 2.66 -3.41 17.48
CA ALA A 264 2.44 -4.38 18.54
C ALA A 264 3.58 -5.41 18.63
N LEU A 265 4.05 -5.93 17.49
CA LEU A 265 5.16 -6.90 17.45
C LEU A 265 6.45 -6.30 18.03
N PHE A 266 6.89 -5.17 17.49
CA PHE A 266 8.11 -4.51 17.98
C PHE A 266 7.96 -3.93 19.37
N GLY A 267 6.75 -3.46 19.73
CA GLY A 267 6.43 -3.00 21.07
C GLY A 267 6.49 -4.11 22.11
N SER A 268 5.96 -5.29 21.79
CA SER A 268 6.06 -6.48 22.63
C SER A 268 7.52 -6.91 22.85
N LEU A 269 8.31 -6.92 21.78
CA LEU A 269 9.74 -7.22 21.84
C LEU A 269 10.49 -6.18 22.67
N TRP A 270 10.15 -4.89 22.51
CA TRP A 270 10.75 -3.80 23.29
C TRP A 270 10.47 -3.94 24.79
N VAL A 271 9.24 -4.28 25.17
CA VAL A 271 8.86 -4.52 26.57
C VAL A 271 9.55 -5.76 27.11
N ALA A 272 9.54 -6.87 26.37
CA ALA A 272 10.14 -8.14 26.78
C ALA A 272 11.67 -8.06 26.97
N SER A 273 12.33 -7.18 26.20
CA SER A 273 13.79 -6.99 26.23
C SER A 273 14.26 -5.80 27.06
N ASP A 274 13.38 -5.18 27.85
CA ASP A 274 13.69 -3.99 28.66
C ASP A 274 14.30 -2.85 27.80
N GLY A 275 13.58 -2.44 26.75
CA GLY A 275 14.00 -1.38 25.85
C GLY A 275 15.15 -1.79 24.92
N PHE A 276 15.16 -3.03 24.45
CA PHE A 276 16.23 -3.65 23.66
C PHE A 276 17.59 -3.71 24.38
N LEU A 277 17.59 -3.70 25.73
CA LEU A 277 18.79 -3.87 26.53
C LEU A 277 19.18 -5.34 26.73
N HIS A 278 18.16 -6.21 26.76
CA HIS A 278 18.28 -7.64 27.07
C HIS A 278 17.58 -8.47 26.00
N LEU A 279 18.03 -8.37 24.75
CA LEU A 279 17.42 -9.07 23.60
C LEU A 279 17.45 -10.59 23.80
N GLU A 280 18.49 -11.12 24.44
CA GLU A 280 18.62 -12.54 24.76
C GLU A 280 17.47 -13.09 25.63
N LYS A 281 16.84 -12.25 26.48
CA LYS A 281 15.69 -12.66 27.31
C LYS A 281 14.40 -12.81 26.52
N ALA A 282 14.27 -12.06 25.43
CA ALA A 282 13.07 -12.04 24.61
C ALA A 282 13.11 -13.07 23.48
N MET A 283 14.31 -13.63 23.18
CA MET A 283 14.54 -14.59 22.10
C MET A 283 14.69 -16.04 22.62
N ASN A 284 14.73 -16.25 23.93
CA ASN A 284 14.76 -17.57 24.58
C ASN A 284 13.39 -17.94 25.12
#